data_1d5f321235120e02e5476c452fd4f54f
#
_entry.id   1d5f321235120e02e5476c452fd4f54f
#
_cell.length_a   1.000
_cell.length_b   1.000
_cell.length_c   1.000
_cell.angle_alpha   90.00
_cell.angle_beta   90.00
_cell.angle_gamma   90.00
#
_symmetry.space_group_name_H-M   'P 1'
#
loop_
_entity.id
_entity.type
_entity.pdbx_description
1 polymer ?
#
loop_
_entity_poly.entity_id
_entity_poly.type
_entity_poly.pdbx_seq_one_letter_code
_entity_poly.pdbx_strand_id
1 'polypeptide(L)'
;ITWTALTSSKNSFRYSPVGCVFDSNKGPMMFPKKDDIYYLLALLISPVAQMVFKILNPSMSLQNGDVDKLPVILVSDKKNQIGQMSRENVEIVRHSWDSFETSWDFTTHPLITYRRGVNYAGIPIDKCQYRIADSYDIWERNAEAQFELLKKNEEELNCIFIDIYGLQDELTSKVEDKDVSVRKADLGRDIRSFISYAVGCMFGRYSLDVDGLAYAGGEWDANKYASFAADKDNIIPICDDEYFEDDIVGLFVKFVKTVYGADTLDENLKFIADALGGKGQPKDVIRNYFLSDF
;
A
#
# COMPACT_ATOMS: atom_id res chain seq x y z
N ILE A 1 5.29 16.74 9.73
CA ILE A 1 3.87 16.37 9.64
C ILE A 1 3.22 17.26 8.59
N THR A 2 2.44 16.70 7.70
CA THR A 2 1.67 17.43 6.69
C THR A 2 0.17 17.11 6.82
N TRP A 3 -0.69 17.95 6.22
CA TRP A 3 -2.14 17.72 6.19
C TRP A 3 -2.78 18.23 4.90
N THR A 4 -4.01 17.80 4.66
CA THR A 4 -4.81 18.29 3.54
C THR A 4 -5.40 19.65 3.89
N ALA A 5 -4.98 20.70 3.19
CA ALA A 5 -5.41 22.07 3.47
C ALA A 5 -6.90 22.31 3.20
N LEU A 6 -7.50 21.61 2.24
CA LEU A 6 -8.91 21.74 1.85
C LEU A 6 -9.56 20.34 1.81
N THR A 7 -10.56 20.10 2.64
CA THR A 7 -11.30 18.83 2.68
C THR A 7 -12.74 19.03 3.12
N SER A 8 -13.67 18.27 2.55
CA SER A 8 -15.06 18.17 2.98
C SER A 8 -15.28 17.05 4.03
N SER A 9 -14.23 16.27 4.32
CA SER A 9 -14.26 15.17 5.30
C SER A 9 -13.38 15.49 6.51
N LYS A 10 -13.05 14.48 7.32
CA LYS A 10 -12.13 14.65 8.47
C LYS A 10 -10.78 15.19 8.02
N ASN A 11 -10.17 16.05 8.83
CA ASN A 11 -8.80 16.50 8.61
C ASN A 11 -7.84 15.31 8.72
N SER A 12 -7.00 15.11 7.73
CA SER A 12 -6.04 14.01 7.70
C SER A 12 -4.62 14.53 7.83
N PHE A 13 -3.96 14.16 8.92
CA PHE A 13 -2.56 14.46 9.18
C PHE A 13 -1.70 13.24 8.85
N ARG A 14 -0.50 13.48 8.32
CA ARG A 14 0.39 12.41 7.84
C ARG A 14 1.83 12.70 8.24
N TYR A 15 2.56 11.64 8.51
CA TYR A 15 4.01 11.71 8.53
C TYR A 15 4.52 12.01 7.13
N SER A 16 5.43 12.98 7.01
CA SER A 16 6.11 13.30 5.76
C SER A 16 7.58 12.88 5.88
N PRO A 17 8.07 11.99 5.00
CA PRO A 17 9.47 11.59 5.01
C PRO A 17 10.40 12.73 4.64
N VAL A 18 11.69 12.54 4.89
CA VAL A 18 12.74 13.50 4.51
C VAL A 18 12.81 13.59 2.98
N GLY A 19 13.03 14.80 2.46
CA GLY A 19 13.12 15.04 1.02
C GLY A 19 11.83 15.52 0.36
N CYS A 20 10.68 15.47 1.06
CA CYS A 20 9.44 16.07 0.57
C CYS A 20 9.50 17.59 0.61
N VAL A 21 8.98 18.22 -0.43
CA VAL A 21 8.77 19.67 -0.48
C VAL A 21 7.41 20.06 0.10
N PHE A 22 7.26 21.28 0.56
CA PHE A 22 6.02 21.80 1.11
C PHE A 22 5.62 23.13 0.47
N ASP A 23 4.34 23.44 0.58
CA ASP A 23 3.75 24.71 0.18
C ASP A 23 2.82 25.19 1.31
N SER A 24 2.90 26.47 1.65
CA SER A 24 2.15 27.04 2.77
C SER A 24 0.63 26.98 2.61
N ASN A 25 0.14 26.92 1.37
CA ASN A 25 -1.28 26.98 1.06
C ASN A 25 -1.92 25.62 0.71
N LYS A 26 -1.18 24.77 -0.02
CA LYS A 26 -1.74 23.50 -0.58
C LYS A 26 -1.06 22.25 -0.06
N GLY A 27 0.14 22.36 0.46
CA GLY A 27 0.91 21.31 1.08
C GLY A 27 1.51 21.78 2.41
N PRO A 28 0.68 22.24 3.37
CA PRO A 28 1.18 22.77 4.62
C PRO A 28 1.92 21.72 5.43
N MET A 29 2.97 22.14 6.13
CA MET A 29 3.75 21.30 7.01
C MET A 29 4.04 21.97 8.33
N MET A 30 4.14 21.17 9.39
CA MET A 30 4.75 21.56 10.65
C MET A 30 6.03 20.76 10.90
N PHE A 31 7.00 21.36 11.57
CA PHE A 31 8.32 20.82 11.85
C PHE A 31 8.54 20.69 13.37
N PRO A 32 7.96 19.67 14.01
CA PRO A 32 8.16 19.46 15.45
C PRO A 32 9.61 19.11 15.78
N LYS A 33 9.98 19.22 17.06
CA LYS A 33 11.22 18.60 17.52
C LYS A 33 11.18 17.09 17.27
N LYS A 34 12.32 16.48 16.95
CA LYS A 34 12.43 15.07 16.59
C LYS A 34 11.74 14.14 17.59
N ASP A 35 11.87 14.42 18.87
CA ASP A 35 11.33 13.61 19.97
C ASP A 35 9.81 13.79 20.19
N ASP A 36 9.21 14.81 19.56
CA ASP A 36 7.79 15.13 19.72
C ASP A 36 6.94 14.77 18.49
N ILE A 37 7.58 14.43 17.36
CA ILE A 37 6.90 14.28 16.07
C ILE A 37 5.79 13.21 16.09
N TYR A 38 6.05 12.06 16.69
CA TYR A 38 5.08 10.97 16.75
C TYR A 38 3.99 11.20 17.78
N TYR A 39 4.32 11.87 18.90
CA TYR A 39 3.33 12.30 19.88
C TYR A 39 2.33 13.29 19.26
N LEU A 40 2.85 14.31 18.59
CA LEU A 40 2.03 15.32 17.94
C LEU A 40 1.23 14.75 16.78
N LEU A 41 1.80 13.83 16.00
CA LEU A 41 1.06 13.15 14.93
C LEU A 41 -0.14 12.38 15.50
N ALA A 42 0.05 11.61 16.58
CA ALA A 42 -1.02 10.87 17.21
C ALA A 42 -2.11 11.80 17.78
N LEU A 43 -1.71 12.92 18.41
CA LEU A 43 -2.68 13.94 18.89
C LEU A 43 -3.48 14.52 17.71
N LEU A 44 -2.82 14.92 16.62
CA LEU A 44 -3.45 15.56 15.46
C LEU A 44 -4.46 14.65 14.75
N ILE A 45 -4.22 13.34 14.76
CA ILE A 45 -5.14 12.34 14.18
C ILE A 45 -6.32 12.05 15.12
N SER A 46 -6.15 12.24 16.43
CA SER A 46 -7.14 11.89 17.45
C SER A 46 -8.48 12.63 17.31
N PRO A 47 -9.58 12.07 17.83
CA PRO A 47 -10.88 12.76 17.86
C PRO A 47 -10.86 14.06 18.67
N VAL A 48 -9.94 14.19 19.63
CA VAL A 48 -9.74 15.42 20.41
C VAL A 48 -9.34 16.59 19.49
N ALA A 49 -8.30 16.40 18.66
CA ALA A 49 -7.88 17.44 17.72
C ALA A 49 -8.96 17.74 16.68
N GLN A 50 -9.66 16.71 16.18
CA GLN A 50 -10.77 16.90 15.23
C GLN A 50 -11.90 17.75 15.82
N MET A 51 -12.25 17.52 17.09
CA MET A 51 -13.25 18.31 17.81
C MET A 51 -12.78 19.77 17.95
N VAL A 52 -11.54 19.99 18.40
CA VAL A 52 -10.98 21.35 18.57
C VAL A 52 -10.95 22.10 17.24
N PHE A 53 -10.52 21.46 16.16
CA PHE A 53 -10.49 22.13 14.83
C PHE A 53 -11.88 22.48 14.32
N LYS A 54 -12.90 21.67 14.56
CA LYS A 54 -14.29 22.02 14.23
C LYS A 54 -14.79 23.25 14.97
N ILE A 55 -14.33 23.47 16.20
CA ILE A 55 -14.69 24.65 17.00
C ILE A 55 -13.90 25.88 16.51
N LEU A 56 -12.59 25.72 16.27
CA LEU A 56 -11.72 26.84 15.86
C LEU A 56 -11.97 27.30 14.44
N ASN A 57 -12.22 26.38 13.54
CA ASN A 57 -12.44 26.65 12.13
C ASN A 57 -13.47 25.67 11.52
N PRO A 58 -14.75 26.03 11.47
CA PRO A 58 -15.81 25.18 10.91
C PRO A 58 -15.80 25.14 9.37
N SER A 59 -14.84 25.82 8.73
CA SER A 59 -14.74 25.83 7.26
C SER A 59 -14.05 24.55 6.74
N MET A 60 -14.10 24.36 5.42
CA MET A 60 -13.44 23.23 4.75
C MET A 60 -11.92 23.38 4.63
N SER A 61 -11.36 24.55 5.00
CA SER A 61 -9.94 24.88 4.83
C SER A 61 -9.25 24.99 6.19
N LEU A 62 -8.34 24.06 6.49
CA LEU A 62 -7.52 24.09 7.70
C LEU A 62 -6.19 24.81 7.41
N GLN A 63 -6.00 25.97 8.01
CA GLN A 63 -4.83 26.82 7.85
C GLN A 63 -3.77 26.55 8.94
N ASN A 64 -2.51 26.95 8.67
CA ASN A 64 -1.43 26.84 9.66
C ASN A 64 -1.79 27.49 11.00
N GLY A 65 -2.37 28.70 10.95
CA GLY A 65 -2.78 29.42 12.16
C GLY A 65 -3.91 28.76 12.96
N ASP A 66 -4.67 27.83 12.37
CA ASP A 66 -5.66 27.02 13.10
C ASP A 66 -4.97 25.89 13.84
N VAL A 67 -3.98 25.25 13.19
CA VAL A 67 -3.18 24.17 13.82
C VAL A 67 -2.34 24.71 14.96
N ASP A 68 -1.80 25.91 14.86
CA ASP A 68 -1.01 26.59 15.91
C ASP A 68 -1.84 26.88 17.17
N LYS A 69 -3.17 26.95 17.08
CA LYS A 69 -4.07 27.20 18.21
C LYS A 69 -4.46 25.92 18.96
N LEU A 70 -4.10 24.74 18.45
CA LEU A 70 -4.40 23.48 19.14
C LEU A 70 -3.72 23.47 20.53
N PRO A 71 -4.45 23.34 21.63
CA PRO A 71 -3.84 23.21 22.96
C PRO A 71 -3.13 21.86 23.07
N VAL A 72 -1.82 21.88 23.25
CA VAL A 72 -1.00 20.66 23.36
C VAL A 72 -0.64 20.40 24.82
N ILE A 73 -1.11 19.29 25.38
CA ILE A 73 -0.74 18.79 26.69
C ILE A 73 0.28 17.67 26.51
N LEU A 74 1.53 17.91 26.91
CA LEU A 74 2.59 16.90 26.88
C LEU A 74 2.67 16.18 28.23
N VAL A 75 2.34 14.89 28.23
CA VAL A 75 2.36 14.02 29.41
C VAL A 75 3.61 13.15 29.35
N SER A 76 4.61 13.46 30.18
CA SER A 76 5.96 12.90 30.11
C SER A 76 6.00 11.38 30.30
N ASP A 77 5.20 10.81 31.20
CA ASP A 77 5.11 9.38 31.48
C ASP A 77 4.45 8.58 30.35
N LYS A 78 3.56 9.20 29.57
CA LYS A 78 2.90 8.58 28.41
C LYS A 78 3.61 8.82 27.07
N LYS A 79 4.57 9.74 27.04
CA LYS A 79 5.23 10.19 25.80
C LYS A 79 5.87 9.04 25.01
N ASN A 80 6.57 8.15 25.69
CA ASN A 80 7.26 7.04 25.04
C ASN A 80 6.26 6.01 24.47
N GLN A 81 5.21 5.68 25.21
CA GLN A 81 4.15 4.77 24.78
C GLN A 81 3.45 5.32 23.53
N ILE A 82 2.97 6.55 23.58
CA ILE A 82 2.30 7.22 22.46
C ILE A 82 3.21 7.29 21.25
N GLY A 83 4.46 7.70 21.44
CA GLY A 83 5.44 7.82 20.38
C GLY A 83 5.78 6.49 19.71
N GLN A 84 5.86 5.40 20.45
CA GLN A 84 6.11 4.06 19.93
C GLN A 84 4.93 3.55 19.09
N MET A 85 3.70 3.64 19.63
CA MET A 85 2.49 3.22 18.92
C MET A 85 2.27 4.04 17.64
N SER A 86 2.45 5.35 17.71
CA SER A 86 2.33 6.22 16.54
C SER A 86 3.38 5.90 15.46
N ARG A 87 4.60 5.56 15.85
CA ARG A 87 5.66 5.12 14.92
C ARG A 87 5.29 3.80 14.26
N GLU A 88 4.83 2.82 15.04
CA GLU A 88 4.35 1.54 14.52
C GLU A 88 3.22 1.73 13.51
N ASN A 89 2.26 2.60 13.80
CA ASN A 89 1.18 2.94 12.86
C ASN A 89 1.72 3.54 11.56
N VAL A 90 2.71 4.44 11.62
CA VAL A 90 3.35 5.01 10.42
C VAL A 90 4.01 3.92 9.58
N GLU A 91 4.70 2.96 10.20
CA GLU A 91 5.35 1.87 9.47
C GLU A 91 4.31 0.91 8.84
N ILE A 92 3.22 0.59 9.55
CA ILE A 92 2.12 -0.23 9.00
C ILE A 92 1.52 0.46 7.76
N VAL A 93 1.19 1.75 7.85
CA VAL A 93 0.59 2.51 6.74
C VAL A 93 1.55 2.63 5.58
N ARG A 94 2.84 2.91 5.84
CA ARG A 94 3.88 2.97 4.82
C ARG A 94 3.98 1.64 4.08
N HIS A 95 4.10 0.54 4.82
CA HIS A 95 4.22 -0.78 4.23
C HIS A 95 3.02 -1.15 3.36
N SER A 96 1.80 -0.87 3.85
CA SER A 96 0.57 -1.07 3.05
C SER A 96 0.59 -0.24 1.76
N TRP A 97 1.06 1.01 1.81
CA TRP A 97 1.17 1.87 0.64
C TRP A 97 2.24 1.38 -0.34
N ASP A 98 3.42 0.99 0.16
CA ASP A 98 4.56 0.54 -0.64
C ASP A 98 4.36 -0.87 -1.25
N SER A 99 3.29 -1.56 -0.87
CA SER A 99 2.86 -2.81 -1.49
C SER A 99 2.20 -2.62 -2.87
N PHE A 100 1.95 -1.39 -3.30
CA PHE A 100 1.28 -1.09 -4.57
C PHE A 100 2.15 -0.19 -5.48
N GLU A 101 2.05 -0.40 -6.79
CA GLU A 101 2.80 0.33 -7.82
C GLU A 101 2.58 1.85 -7.83
N THR A 102 1.59 2.35 -7.12
CA THR A 102 1.34 3.78 -6.91
C THR A 102 2.36 4.44 -5.99
N SER A 103 3.09 3.65 -5.19
CA SER A 103 4.17 4.15 -4.36
C SER A 103 5.46 4.34 -5.16
N TRP A 104 6.21 5.38 -4.81
CA TRP A 104 7.57 5.59 -5.32
C TRP A 104 8.58 4.61 -4.71
N ASP A 105 8.27 4.09 -3.52
CA ASP A 105 9.09 3.11 -2.79
C ASP A 105 8.62 1.66 -3.03
N PHE A 106 7.72 1.44 -4.01
CA PHE A 106 7.32 0.10 -4.42
C PHE A 106 8.53 -0.71 -4.91
N THR A 107 8.72 -1.89 -4.37
CA THR A 107 9.85 -2.76 -4.72
C THR A 107 9.42 -3.99 -5.50
N THR A 108 8.48 -4.75 -4.95
CA THR A 108 8.04 -6.03 -5.52
C THR A 108 6.59 -6.29 -5.14
N HIS A 109 5.82 -6.87 -6.05
CA HIS A 109 4.43 -7.21 -5.78
C HIS A 109 4.31 -8.24 -4.65
N PRO A 110 3.33 -8.09 -3.71
CA PRO A 110 3.18 -8.98 -2.55
C PRO A 110 3.16 -10.48 -2.89
N LEU A 111 2.47 -10.89 -3.95
CA LEU A 111 2.42 -12.29 -4.37
C LEU A 111 3.81 -12.83 -4.76
N ILE A 112 4.70 -11.99 -5.30
CA ILE A 112 6.09 -12.38 -5.57
C ILE A 112 6.87 -12.50 -4.25
N THR A 113 6.72 -11.53 -3.35
CA THR A 113 7.39 -11.52 -2.04
C THR A 113 7.04 -12.78 -1.26
N TYR A 114 5.75 -13.07 -1.11
CA TYR A 114 5.31 -14.26 -0.36
C TYR A 114 5.57 -15.57 -1.10
N ARG A 115 5.65 -15.56 -2.44
CA ARG A 115 6.14 -16.70 -3.22
C ARG A 115 7.56 -17.10 -2.79
N ARG A 116 8.41 -16.14 -2.48
CA ARG A 116 9.79 -16.36 -2.01
C ARG A 116 9.87 -16.91 -0.58
N GLY A 117 8.74 -16.99 0.14
CA GLY A 117 8.68 -17.43 1.52
C GLY A 117 9.28 -16.45 2.52
N VAL A 118 9.28 -15.17 2.20
CA VAL A 118 9.74 -14.08 3.06
C VAL A 118 8.64 -13.06 3.27
N ASN A 119 8.70 -12.31 4.37
CA ASN A 119 7.83 -11.13 4.54
C ASN A 119 8.45 -9.89 3.88
N TYR A 120 7.74 -8.77 3.95
CA TYR A 120 8.18 -7.49 3.40
C TYR A 120 9.53 -6.98 3.93
N ALA A 121 9.96 -7.44 5.10
CA ALA A 121 11.27 -7.12 5.66
C ALA A 121 12.36 -8.12 5.23
N GLY A 122 12.08 -9.03 4.29
CA GLY A 122 13.00 -10.08 3.86
C GLY A 122 13.20 -11.20 4.88
N ILE A 123 12.40 -11.25 5.96
CA ILE A 123 12.51 -12.26 7.01
C ILE A 123 11.78 -13.52 6.54
N PRO A 124 12.41 -14.71 6.60
CA PRO A 124 11.75 -15.97 6.28
C PRO A 124 10.51 -16.19 7.16
N ILE A 125 9.37 -16.49 6.52
CA ILE A 125 8.12 -16.77 7.22
C ILE A 125 7.60 -18.18 6.97
N ASP A 126 7.90 -18.75 5.81
CA ASP A 126 7.47 -20.08 5.40
C ASP A 126 8.34 -20.61 4.25
N LYS A 127 8.01 -21.81 3.76
CA LYS A 127 8.61 -22.33 2.53
C LYS A 127 8.16 -21.56 1.31
N CYS A 128 8.95 -21.64 0.24
CA CYS A 128 8.54 -21.11 -1.06
C CYS A 128 7.16 -21.66 -1.48
N GLN A 129 6.28 -20.79 -1.91
CA GLN A 129 4.95 -21.14 -2.38
C GLN A 129 5.00 -21.41 -3.89
N TYR A 130 4.35 -22.45 -4.37
CA TYR A 130 4.28 -22.79 -5.80
C TYR A 130 2.90 -22.50 -6.39
N ARG A 131 1.94 -22.07 -5.56
CA ARG A 131 0.60 -21.66 -5.98
C ARG A 131 0.38 -20.21 -5.64
N ILE A 132 -0.26 -19.49 -6.55
CA ILE A 132 -0.68 -18.10 -6.30
C ILE A 132 -1.66 -18.04 -5.13
N ALA A 133 -2.57 -19.01 -5.03
CA ALA A 133 -3.51 -19.13 -3.92
C ALA A 133 -2.79 -19.13 -2.57
N ASP A 134 -1.74 -19.96 -2.40
CA ASP A 134 -0.99 -20.04 -1.15
C ASP A 134 -0.26 -18.72 -0.82
N SER A 135 0.28 -18.05 -1.83
CA SER A 135 0.89 -16.72 -1.68
C SER A 135 -0.15 -15.67 -1.29
N TYR A 136 -1.36 -15.76 -1.89
CA TYR A 136 -2.47 -14.86 -1.59
C TYR A 136 -3.00 -15.08 -0.17
N ASP A 137 -3.15 -16.32 0.29
CA ASP A 137 -3.57 -16.63 1.65
C ASP A 137 -2.62 -16.04 2.71
N ILE A 138 -1.31 -16.02 2.42
CA ILE A 138 -0.33 -15.39 3.31
C ILE A 138 -0.49 -13.87 3.26
N TRP A 139 -0.63 -13.28 2.08
CA TRP A 139 -0.87 -11.85 1.90
C TRP A 139 -2.14 -11.41 2.63
N GLU A 140 -3.26 -12.11 2.45
CA GLU A 140 -4.54 -11.81 3.07
C GLU A 140 -4.45 -11.81 4.60
N ARG A 141 -3.85 -12.85 5.18
CA ARG A 141 -3.63 -12.94 6.64
C ARG A 141 -2.76 -11.80 7.17
N ASN A 142 -1.72 -11.41 6.44
CA ASN A 142 -0.86 -10.30 6.85
C ASN A 142 -1.58 -8.95 6.73
N ALA A 143 -2.32 -8.71 5.65
CA ALA A 143 -3.11 -7.49 5.47
C ALA A 143 -4.18 -7.34 6.55
N GLU A 144 -4.88 -8.42 6.90
CA GLU A 144 -5.86 -8.44 7.98
C GLU A 144 -5.21 -8.16 9.35
N ALA A 145 -4.08 -8.82 9.64
CA ALA A 145 -3.35 -8.60 10.90
C ALA A 145 -2.87 -7.14 11.03
N GLN A 146 -2.39 -6.53 9.95
CA GLN A 146 -1.99 -5.11 9.95
C GLN A 146 -3.19 -4.17 10.13
N PHE A 147 -4.31 -4.49 9.50
CA PHE A 147 -5.55 -3.73 9.65
C PHE A 147 -6.04 -3.74 11.11
N GLU A 148 -6.12 -4.90 11.72
CA GLU A 148 -6.57 -5.05 13.11
C GLU A 148 -5.59 -4.40 14.10
N LEU A 149 -4.28 -4.53 13.87
CA LEU A 149 -3.26 -3.90 14.72
C LEU A 149 -3.33 -2.37 14.63
N LEU A 150 -3.43 -1.81 13.42
CA LEU A 150 -3.57 -0.36 13.23
C LEU A 150 -4.81 0.17 13.93
N LYS A 151 -5.96 -0.47 13.70
CA LYS A 151 -7.23 -0.11 14.33
C LYS A 151 -7.14 -0.11 15.85
N LYS A 152 -6.58 -1.18 16.41
CA LYS A 152 -6.36 -1.32 17.86
C LYS A 152 -5.46 -0.19 18.41
N ASN A 153 -4.35 0.07 17.74
CA ASN A 153 -3.42 1.12 18.15
C ASN A 153 -4.08 2.52 18.08
N GLU A 154 -4.86 2.79 17.04
CA GLU A 154 -5.60 4.05 16.90
C GLU A 154 -6.66 4.21 18.01
N GLU A 155 -7.41 3.15 18.32
CA GLU A 155 -8.39 3.17 19.42
C GLU A 155 -7.74 3.40 20.79
N GLU A 156 -6.58 2.78 21.03
CA GLU A 156 -5.81 2.98 22.28
C GLU A 156 -5.24 4.40 22.36
N LEU A 157 -4.66 4.93 21.30
CA LEU A 157 -4.20 6.33 21.24
C LEU A 157 -5.35 7.32 21.45
N ASN A 158 -6.51 7.07 20.85
CA ASN A 158 -7.71 7.88 21.05
C ASN A 158 -8.15 7.87 22.51
N CYS A 159 -8.18 6.70 23.16
CA CYS A 159 -8.52 6.57 24.56
C CYS A 159 -7.56 7.38 25.44
N ILE A 160 -6.24 7.26 25.20
CA ILE A 160 -5.21 7.99 25.94
C ILE A 160 -5.42 9.52 25.83
N PHE A 161 -5.67 10.04 24.61
CA PHE A 161 -5.88 11.49 24.44
C PHE A 161 -7.20 11.97 24.98
N ILE A 162 -8.28 11.21 24.85
CA ILE A 162 -9.57 11.52 25.46
C ILE A 162 -9.41 11.66 26.99
N ASP A 163 -8.65 10.76 27.62
CA ASP A 163 -8.37 10.80 29.06
C ASP A 163 -7.50 12.02 29.45
N ILE A 164 -6.45 12.32 28.67
CA ILE A 164 -5.56 13.46 28.91
C ILE A 164 -6.34 14.79 28.89
N TYR A 165 -7.34 14.89 28.02
CA TYR A 165 -8.13 16.12 27.85
C TYR A 165 -9.43 16.12 28.66
N GLY A 166 -9.76 15.02 29.35
CA GLY A 166 -10.97 14.90 30.17
C GLY A 166 -12.27 14.94 29.37
N LEU A 167 -12.30 14.32 28.16
CA LEU A 167 -13.41 14.37 27.21
C LEU A 167 -14.13 13.02 27.06
N GLN A 168 -14.16 12.20 28.13
CA GLN A 168 -14.75 10.86 28.11
C GLN A 168 -16.26 10.87 27.86
N ASP A 169 -16.93 11.93 28.29
CA ASP A 169 -18.38 12.07 28.13
C ASP A 169 -18.79 12.60 26.74
N GLU A 170 -17.86 13.21 26.00
CA GLU A 170 -18.12 13.85 24.70
C GLU A 170 -17.59 13.06 23.49
N LEU A 171 -16.54 12.26 23.68
CA LEU A 171 -15.85 11.58 22.60
C LEU A 171 -15.78 10.06 22.78
N THR A 172 -15.74 9.35 21.68
CA THR A 172 -15.47 7.90 21.63
C THR A 172 -14.10 7.60 21.07
N SER A 173 -13.44 6.59 21.62
CA SER A 173 -12.16 6.12 21.11
C SER A 173 -12.30 5.18 19.90
N LYS A 174 -13.51 4.69 19.60
CA LYS A 174 -13.75 3.69 18.56
C LYS A 174 -13.44 4.21 17.15
N VAL A 175 -12.82 3.34 16.34
CA VAL A 175 -12.48 3.58 14.95
C VAL A 175 -13.35 2.66 14.08
N GLU A 176 -14.10 3.21 13.13
CA GLU A 176 -14.86 2.41 12.18
C GLU A 176 -13.93 1.84 11.10
N ASP A 177 -14.23 0.65 10.58
CA ASP A 177 -13.41 -0.03 9.56
C ASP A 177 -13.13 0.84 8.33
N LYS A 178 -14.11 1.65 7.92
CA LYS A 178 -13.97 2.58 6.78
C LYS A 178 -12.98 3.73 7.02
N ASP A 179 -12.64 4.01 8.28
CA ASP A 179 -11.74 5.10 8.69
C ASP A 179 -10.29 4.60 8.88
N VAL A 180 -10.06 3.27 8.88
CA VAL A 180 -8.72 2.69 8.96
C VAL A 180 -7.96 2.92 7.66
N SER A 181 -6.73 3.46 7.77
CA SER A 181 -5.96 3.94 6.61
C SER A 181 -5.37 2.84 5.73
N VAL A 182 -5.22 1.61 6.24
CA VAL A 182 -4.72 0.47 5.44
C VAL A 182 -5.87 -0.33 4.86
N ARG A 183 -5.62 -1.02 3.76
CA ARG A 183 -6.62 -1.81 3.06
C ARG A 183 -6.49 -3.29 3.42
N LYS A 184 -7.62 -3.95 3.62
CA LYS A 184 -7.68 -5.41 3.62
C LYS A 184 -7.35 -5.94 2.22
N ALA A 185 -6.90 -7.18 2.12
CA ALA A 185 -6.73 -7.83 0.84
C ALA A 185 -8.07 -7.93 0.10
N ASP A 186 -8.00 -7.87 -1.22
CA ASP A 186 -9.13 -8.05 -2.12
C ASP A 186 -8.65 -8.84 -3.33
N LEU A 187 -9.14 -10.06 -3.48
CA LEU A 187 -8.63 -10.99 -4.47
C LEU A 187 -8.68 -10.42 -5.90
N GLY A 188 -9.81 -9.82 -6.28
CA GLY A 188 -9.97 -9.27 -7.63
C GLY A 188 -9.02 -8.11 -7.92
N ARG A 189 -8.89 -7.18 -6.97
CA ARG A 189 -7.97 -6.04 -7.06
C ARG A 189 -6.51 -6.51 -7.08
N ASP A 190 -6.14 -7.42 -6.20
CA ASP A 190 -4.76 -7.82 -5.99
C ASP A 190 -4.25 -8.70 -7.15
N ILE A 191 -5.13 -9.50 -7.77
CA ILE A 191 -4.81 -10.23 -9.01
C ILE A 191 -4.67 -9.26 -10.20
N ARG A 192 -5.51 -8.23 -10.33
CA ARG A 192 -5.32 -7.19 -11.36
C ARG A 192 -4.01 -6.44 -11.17
N SER A 193 -3.64 -6.13 -9.93
CA SER A 193 -2.34 -5.53 -9.60
C SER A 193 -1.16 -6.47 -9.94
N PHE A 194 -1.32 -7.78 -9.72
CA PHE A 194 -0.32 -8.77 -10.13
C PHE A 194 -0.14 -8.84 -11.65
N ILE A 195 -1.24 -8.77 -12.41
CA ILE A 195 -1.19 -8.70 -13.88
C ILE A 195 -0.48 -7.41 -14.33
N SER A 196 -0.79 -6.27 -13.71
CA SER A 196 -0.11 -5.00 -13.99
C SER A 196 1.40 -5.08 -13.75
N TYR A 197 1.82 -5.65 -12.61
CA TYR A 197 3.23 -5.89 -12.32
C TYR A 197 3.90 -6.81 -13.37
N ALA A 198 3.22 -7.88 -13.79
CA ALA A 198 3.73 -8.76 -14.84
C ALA A 198 3.93 -8.03 -16.15
N VAL A 199 2.99 -7.17 -16.55
CA VAL A 199 3.12 -6.29 -17.74
C VAL A 199 4.30 -5.32 -17.55
N GLY A 200 4.46 -4.75 -16.37
CA GLY A 200 5.63 -3.95 -16.04
C GLY A 200 6.96 -4.70 -16.21
N CYS A 201 7.00 -6.02 -15.90
CA CYS A 201 8.16 -6.88 -16.17
C CYS A 201 8.34 -7.14 -17.68
N MET A 202 7.25 -7.32 -18.43
CA MET A 202 7.32 -7.50 -19.90
C MET A 202 7.95 -6.29 -20.60
N PHE A 203 7.62 -5.10 -20.16
CA PHE A 203 8.20 -3.84 -20.67
C PHE A 203 9.52 -3.44 -20.01
N GLY A 204 10.05 -4.25 -19.09
CA GLY A 204 11.32 -3.99 -18.41
C GLY A 204 11.27 -2.88 -17.35
N ARG A 205 10.09 -2.34 -17.02
CA ARG A 205 9.93 -1.40 -15.91
C ARG A 205 10.33 -2.03 -14.58
N TYR A 206 9.94 -3.27 -14.37
CA TYR A 206 10.31 -4.12 -13.24
C TYR A 206 11.10 -5.34 -13.71
N SER A 207 11.68 -6.04 -12.76
CA SER A 207 12.40 -7.28 -13.00
C SER A 207 12.15 -8.25 -11.84
N LEU A 208 12.28 -9.56 -12.13
CA LEU A 208 12.27 -10.59 -11.10
C LEU A 208 13.63 -10.71 -10.37
N ASP A 209 14.68 -10.08 -10.89
CA ASP A 209 16.07 -10.19 -10.42
C ASP A 209 16.54 -8.96 -9.62
N VAL A 210 15.82 -7.83 -9.72
CA VAL A 210 16.11 -6.59 -8.99
C VAL A 210 14.85 -6.02 -8.39
N ASP A 211 14.93 -5.53 -7.17
CA ASP A 211 13.82 -4.88 -6.49
C ASP A 211 13.61 -3.43 -6.99
N GLY A 212 12.37 -2.99 -7.05
CA GLY A 212 11.99 -1.65 -7.47
C GLY A 212 12.04 -1.45 -8.99
N LEU A 213 12.26 -0.20 -9.42
CA LEU A 213 12.35 0.14 -10.84
C LEU A 213 13.66 -0.38 -11.43
N ALA A 214 13.56 -1.36 -12.33
CA ALA A 214 14.70 -1.90 -13.06
C ALA A 214 15.15 -0.94 -14.17
N TYR A 215 14.18 -0.33 -14.88
CA TYR A 215 14.41 0.70 -15.90
C TYR A 215 13.34 1.79 -15.85
N ALA A 216 13.79 3.02 -15.79
CA ALA A 216 12.95 4.23 -15.83
C ALA A 216 13.61 5.32 -16.70
N GLY A 217 14.38 4.92 -17.73
CA GLY A 217 15.19 5.79 -18.60
C GLY A 217 16.69 5.66 -18.32
N GLY A 218 17.52 6.21 -19.22
CA GLY A 218 18.97 6.07 -19.18
C GLY A 218 19.49 4.88 -19.97
N GLU A 219 20.65 4.33 -19.57
CA GLU A 219 21.25 3.20 -20.23
C GLU A 219 20.55 1.88 -19.87
N TRP A 220 20.28 1.05 -20.89
CA TRP A 220 19.69 -0.26 -20.71
C TRP A 220 20.72 -1.27 -20.20
N ASP A 221 20.40 -1.98 -19.12
CA ASP A 221 21.22 -3.06 -18.58
C ASP A 221 20.49 -4.41 -18.64
N ALA A 222 20.84 -5.20 -19.65
CA ALA A 222 20.24 -6.51 -19.87
C ALA A 222 20.51 -7.52 -18.73
N ASN A 223 21.57 -7.32 -17.90
CA ASN A 223 21.87 -8.21 -16.80
C ASN A 223 20.83 -8.20 -15.69
N LYS A 224 19.99 -7.17 -15.65
CA LYS A 224 18.87 -7.06 -14.71
C LYS A 224 17.68 -7.98 -15.02
N TYR A 225 17.69 -8.69 -16.16
CA TYR A 225 16.54 -9.44 -16.69
C TYR A 225 16.88 -10.90 -17.00
N ALA A 226 17.67 -11.55 -16.14
CA ALA A 226 18.13 -12.91 -16.35
C ALA A 226 17.01 -13.96 -16.25
N SER A 227 16.12 -13.81 -15.24
CA SER A 227 15.02 -14.75 -14.99
C SER A 227 13.86 -14.59 -15.96
N PHE A 228 13.54 -13.35 -16.32
CA PHE A 228 12.48 -13.01 -17.27
C PHE A 228 12.91 -11.82 -18.13
N ALA A 229 13.19 -12.11 -19.41
CA ALA A 229 13.63 -11.08 -20.35
C ALA A 229 12.50 -10.14 -20.69
N ALA A 230 12.79 -8.83 -20.70
CA ALA A 230 11.88 -7.83 -21.22
C ALA A 230 11.70 -8.00 -22.75
N ASP A 231 10.60 -7.46 -23.26
CA ASP A 231 10.34 -7.44 -24.69
C ASP A 231 11.40 -6.65 -25.45
N LYS A 232 11.68 -7.06 -26.69
CA LYS A 232 12.85 -6.55 -27.45
C LYS A 232 12.63 -5.18 -28.04
N ASP A 233 11.41 -4.89 -28.51
CA ASP A 233 11.07 -3.66 -29.21
C ASP A 233 10.02 -2.80 -28.48
N ASN A 234 9.58 -3.24 -27.30
CA ASN A 234 8.54 -2.63 -26.50
C ASN A 234 7.17 -2.54 -27.19
N ILE A 235 6.87 -3.49 -28.09
CA ILE A 235 5.59 -3.59 -28.77
C ILE A 235 5.00 -4.97 -28.50
N ILE A 236 4.06 -5.05 -27.57
CA ILE A 236 3.39 -6.30 -27.20
C ILE A 236 1.98 -6.31 -27.78
N PRO A 237 1.66 -7.23 -28.72
CA PRO A 237 0.35 -7.32 -29.34
C PRO A 237 -0.73 -7.75 -28.34
N ILE A 238 -1.91 -7.11 -28.43
CA ILE A 238 -3.13 -7.52 -27.74
C ILE A 238 -4.16 -7.84 -28.83
N CYS A 239 -4.36 -9.13 -29.09
CA CYS A 239 -5.25 -9.62 -30.13
C CYS A 239 -6.31 -10.56 -29.56
N ASP A 240 -7.38 -10.78 -30.35
CA ASP A 240 -8.46 -11.71 -30.01
C ASP A 240 -8.04 -13.18 -30.02
N ASP A 241 -6.91 -13.51 -30.68
CA ASP A 241 -6.27 -14.83 -30.67
C ASP A 241 -4.74 -14.70 -30.65
N GLU A 242 -4.02 -15.78 -30.46
CA GLU A 242 -2.55 -15.86 -30.39
C GLU A 242 -1.96 -15.89 -31.82
N TYR A 243 -1.85 -14.71 -32.46
CA TYR A 243 -1.28 -14.57 -33.80
C TYR A 243 0.25 -14.35 -33.81
N PHE A 244 0.82 -13.93 -32.68
CA PHE A 244 2.22 -13.53 -32.57
C PHE A 244 2.91 -14.28 -31.42
N GLU A 245 4.22 -14.54 -31.56
CA GLU A 245 5.02 -15.22 -30.53
C GLU A 245 5.15 -14.41 -29.22
N ASP A 246 5.01 -13.09 -29.32
CA ASP A 246 5.06 -12.11 -28.22
C ASP A 246 3.66 -11.61 -27.80
N ASP A 247 2.61 -12.36 -28.14
CA ASP A 247 1.24 -12.09 -27.66
C ASP A 247 1.21 -11.94 -26.12
N ILE A 248 0.48 -10.93 -25.66
CA ILE A 248 0.45 -10.55 -24.21
C ILE A 248 0.04 -11.71 -23.31
N VAL A 249 -0.90 -12.56 -23.75
CA VAL A 249 -1.36 -13.71 -22.94
C VAL A 249 -0.28 -14.78 -22.91
N GLY A 250 0.40 -15.03 -24.04
CA GLY A 250 1.55 -15.92 -24.14
C GLY A 250 2.68 -15.50 -23.20
N LEU A 251 3.03 -14.21 -23.21
CA LEU A 251 4.02 -13.63 -22.30
C LEU A 251 3.58 -13.70 -20.84
N PHE A 252 2.31 -13.46 -20.55
CA PHE A 252 1.78 -13.57 -19.18
C PHE A 252 1.83 -15.01 -18.65
N VAL A 253 1.46 -15.99 -19.45
CA VAL A 253 1.60 -17.43 -19.14
C VAL A 253 3.05 -17.77 -18.86
N LYS A 254 3.99 -17.29 -19.69
CA LYS A 254 5.43 -17.45 -19.49
C LYS A 254 5.90 -16.83 -18.19
N PHE A 255 5.41 -15.63 -17.85
CA PHE A 255 5.70 -14.96 -16.58
C PHE A 255 5.24 -15.81 -15.38
N VAL A 256 3.97 -16.23 -15.35
CA VAL A 256 3.42 -17.08 -14.29
C VAL A 256 4.23 -18.37 -14.14
N LYS A 257 4.57 -19.03 -15.26
CA LYS A 257 5.42 -20.23 -15.28
C LYS A 257 6.82 -19.96 -14.71
N THR A 258 7.42 -18.81 -15.04
CA THR A 258 8.75 -18.43 -14.52
C THR A 258 8.72 -18.23 -13.01
N VAL A 259 7.68 -17.57 -12.50
CA VAL A 259 7.56 -17.27 -11.06
C VAL A 259 7.19 -18.50 -10.25
N TYR A 260 6.16 -19.24 -10.66
CA TYR A 260 5.55 -20.30 -9.85
C TYR A 260 5.93 -21.72 -10.27
N GLY A 261 6.54 -21.89 -11.44
CA GLY A 261 6.92 -23.18 -11.99
C GLY A 261 5.91 -23.74 -13.00
N ALA A 262 6.31 -24.82 -13.67
CA ALA A 262 5.48 -25.47 -14.68
C ALA A 262 4.41 -26.38 -14.08
N ASP A 263 4.71 -27.01 -12.94
CA ASP A 263 3.89 -28.08 -12.37
C ASP A 263 2.54 -27.58 -11.83
N THR A 264 2.45 -26.31 -11.47
CA THR A 264 1.25 -25.66 -10.93
C THR A 264 0.63 -24.64 -11.88
N LEU A 265 1.11 -24.57 -13.13
CA LEU A 265 0.72 -23.54 -14.07
C LEU A 265 -0.79 -23.49 -14.31
N ASP A 266 -1.41 -24.63 -14.60
CA ASP A 266 -2.85 -24.70 -14.91
C ASP A 266 -3.71 -24.29 -13.71
N GLU A 267 -3.30 -24.70 -12.49
CA GLU A 267 -3.97 -24.29 -11.26
C GLU A 267 -3.86 -22.77 -11.04
N ASN A 268 -2.67 -22.21 -11.28
CA ASN A 268 -2.43 -20.77 -11.14
C ASN A 268 -3.21 -19.94 -12.15
N LEU A 269 -3.25 -20.36 -13.42
CA LEU A 269 -4.03 -19.69 -14.45
C LEU A 269 -5.54 -19.77 -14.15
N LYS A 270 -6.00 -20.92 -13.63
CA LYS A 270 -7.38 -21.05 -13.20
C LYS A 270 -7.70 -20.11 -12.05
N PHE A 271 -6.85 -20.03 -11.03
CA PHE A 271 -7.03 -19.13 -9.90
C PHE A 271 -7.13 -17.66 -10.33
N ILE A 272 -6.26 -17.23 -11.26
CA ILE A 272 -6.30 -15.89 -11.85
C ILE A 272 -7.63 -15.66 -12.58
N ALA A 273 -8.05 -16.59 -13.44
CA ALA A 273 -9.30 -16.47 -14.20
C ALA A 273 -10.53 -16.40 -13.29
N ASP A 274 -10.57 -17.22 -12.25
CA ASP A 274 -11.65 -17.21 -11.24
C ASP A 274 -11.69 -15.85 -10.51
N ALA A 275 -10.54 -15.30 -10.14
CA ALA A 275 -10.42 -13.99 -9.50
C ALA A 275 -10.85 -12.81 -10.39
N LEU A 276 -10.68 -12.93 -11.71
CA LEU A 276 -11.16 -11.97 -12.69
C LEU A 276 -12.69 -12.08 -12.92
N GLY A 277 -13.34 -13.12 -12.37
CA GLY A 277 -14.78 -13.33 -12.48
C GLY A 277 -15.24 -13.90 -13.83
N GLY A 278 -14.32 -14.38 -14.66
CA GLY A 278 -14.62 -14.92 -15.98
C GLY A 278 -15.10 -16.37 -15.96
N LYS A 279 -15.78 -16.76 -17.03
CA LYS A 279 -16.22 -18.15 -17.26
C LYS A 279 -15.58 -18.66 -18.55
N GLY A 280 -15.08 -19.89 -18.54
CA GLY A 280 -14.47 -20.53 -19.72
C GLY A 280 -13.04 -21.00 -19.43
N GLN A 281 -12.26 -21.17 -20.51
CA GLN A 281 -10.87 -21.55 -20.35
C GLN A 281 -10.06 -20.41 -19.71
N PRO A 282 -9.13 -20.69 -18.79
CA PRO A 282 -8.39 -19.65 -18.08
C PRO A 282 -7.69 -18.66 -19.02
N LYS A 283 -7.07 -19.13 -20.08
CA LYS A 283 -6.40 -18.25 -21.06
C LYS A 283 -7.38 -17.31 -21.78
N ASP A 284 -8.58 -17.79 -22.11
CA ASP A 284 -9.59 -16.95 -22.77
C ASP A 284 -10.13 -15.86 -21.84
N VAL A 285 -10.30 -16.20 -20.56
CA VAL A 285 -10.68 -15.22 -19.54
C VAL A 285 -9.62 -14.13 -19.38
N ILE A 286 -8.34 -14.53 -19.31
CA ILE A 286 -7.21 -13.59 -19.21
C ILE A 286 -7.11 -12.74 -20.48
N ARG A 287 -7.31 -13.31 -21.68
CA ARG A 287 -7.35 -12.57 -22.94
C ARG A 287 -8.45 -11.52 -22.96
N ASN A 288 -9.66 -11.91 -22.56
CA ASN A 288 -10.78 -10.99 -22.49
C ASN A 288 -10.51 -9.83 -21.50
N TYR A 289 -9.83 -10.10 -20.40
CA TYR A 289 -9.41 -9.05 -19.46
C TYR A 289 -8.45 -8.04 -20.15
N PHE A 290 -7.46 -8.50 -20.90
CA PHE A 290 -6.57 -7.62 -21.64
C PHE A 290 -7.28 -6.83 -22.76
N LEU A 291 -8.31 -7.41 -23.38
CA LEU A 291 -9.06 -6.75 -24.44
C LEU A 291 -10.06 -5.71 -23.97
N SER A 292 -10.57 -5.83 -22.73
CA SER A 292 -11.71 -5.02 -22.27
C SER A 292 -11.46 -4.20 -21.01
N ASP A 293 -10.66 -4.70 -20.08
CA ASP A 293 -10.60 -4.17 -18.71
C ASP A 293 -9.19 -3.71 -18.27
N PHE A 294 -8.16 -4.02 -19.03
CA PHE A 294 -6.76 -3.62 -18.75
C PHE A 294 -6.41 -2.23 -19.38
#